data_fd4a6c162aae23ad9d3116a521ec8785
#
_entry.id   fd4a6c162aae23ad9d3116a521ec8785
#
_cell.length_a   1.000
_cell.length_b   1.000
_cell.length_c   1.000
_cell.angle_alpha   90.00
_cell.angle_beta   90.00
_cell.angle_gamma   90.00
#
_symmetry.space_group_name_H-M   'P 1'
#
loop_
_entity.id
_entity.type
_entity.pdbx_description
1 polymer ?
#
loop_
_entity_poly.entity_id
_entity_poly.type
_entity_poly.pdbx_seq_one_letter_code
_entity_poly.pdbx_strand_id
1 'polypeptide(L)'
;MKPHLSVVPREAFSGDTVPGELFDPAWEPPVRGRRRQVADWNQYMAVASQVVGRFHGQFRLERFDYVHPVSLQAGTPRRLQRPYKVSVAYTEWGPPGAPTLVCCGGVANVAMRFNYLASDLSDRFRVICMDWLGRGRSGWLASEGDYSLATYAEQLRQMILHVGAPVTVLGSSMGGSAAIELIARQPRLVSALVLNDVGPHIPGRRRKRRADTIARHYVFRNPADLLRKVGASQKNDGPVGDDIRFNLTFHQTRWSDDEGGRIYRHDVRALQAYRRDAERSLTQWAQWKQVDCPVLLIHGMLSDALHDSTIQRMSRGKPITVVHVPDTGHTPLLADRNHTWYIRQWLLGDRPASVSWSVLHAPPREPYPGSPLSFAPASALRV
;
A
#
# COMPACT_ATOMS: atom_id res chain seq x y z
N MET A 1 -22.43 24.99 16.87
CA MET A 1 -21.04 24.57 16.63
C MET A 1 -20.82 24.52 15.12
N LYS A 2 -20.06 25.46 14.56
CA LYS A 2 -19.72 25.44 13.13
C LYS A 2 -18.72 24.31 12.89
N PRO A 3 -18.89 23.45 11.88
CA PRO A 3 -17.88 22.46 11.56
C PRO A 3 -16.60 23.20 11.10
N HIS A 4 -15.50 22.98 11.79
CA HIS A 4 -14.19 23.37 11.31
C HIS A 4 -13.94 22.66 9.97
N LEU A 5 -14.05 23.41 8.88
CA LEU A 5 -13.48 23.03 7.60
C LEU A 5 -11.96 22.96 7.83
N SER A 6 -11.43 21.75 8.04
CA SER A 6 -10.00 21.53 8.01
C SER A 6 -9.50 21.98 6.64
N VAL A 7 -8.77 23.07 6.62
CA VAL A 7 -8.07 23.55 5.43
C VAL A 7 -7.18 22.41 4.97
N VAL A 8 -7.33 21.99 3.73
CA VAL A 8 -6.42 21.02 3.10
C VAL A 8 -5.02 21.60 3.27
N PRO A 9 -4.08 20.89 3.91
CA PRO A 9 -2.75 21.45 4.15
C PRO A 9 -2.13 21.92 2.84
N ARG A 10 -1.57 23.10 2.81
CA ARG A 10 -0.89 23.67 1.64
C ARG A 10 0.22 22.76 1.09
N GLU A 11 0.81 21.95 1.96
CA GLU A 11 1.83 20.95 1.66
C GLU A 11 1.34 19.83 0.72
N ALA A 12 0.03 19.59 0.64
CA ALA A 12 -0.54 18.63 -0.32
C ALA A 12 -0.50 19.14 -1.78
N PHE A 13 -0.18 20.42 -2.00
CA PHE A 13 -0.26 21.10 -3.30
C PHE A 13 1.04 21.75 -3.77
N SER A 14 2.13 21.71 -3.01
CA SER A 14 3.41 22.30 -3.44
C SER A 14 4.07 21.37 -4.47
N GLY A 15 4.06 21.79 -5.73
CA GLY A 15 4.56 21.05 -6.88
C GLY A 15 6.09 21.02 -7.07
N ASP A 16 6.87 21.50 -6.10
CA ASP A 16 8.31 21.71 -6.24
C ASP A 16 9.13 20.85 -5.27
N THR A 17 8.92 19.53 -5.25
CA THR A 17 9.78 18.65 -4.46
C THR A 17 10.78 17.94 -5.37
N VAL A 18 12.06 18.15 -5.11
CA VAL A 18 13.16 17.52 -5.82
C VAL A 18 13.13 16.01 -5.60
N PRO A 19 13.17 15.18 -6.67
CA PRO A 19 13.26 13.72 -6.53
C PRO A 19 14.48 13.34 -5.69
N GLY A 20 14.28 12.50 -4.68
CA GLY A 20 15.34 12.03 -3.76
C GLY A 20 15.27 12.63 -2.37
N GLU A 21 14.97 13.90 -2.19
CA GLU A 21 14.88 14.56 -0.87
C GLU A 21 13.72 14.02 -0.02
N LEU A 22 12.66 13.54 -0.64
CA LEU A 22 11.45 13.03 0.03
C LEU A 22 11.66 11.74 0.83
N PHE A 23 12.78 11.09 0.67
CA PHE A 23 13.08 9.82 1.34
C PHE A 23 14.33 9.90 2.22
N ASP A 24 15.03 11.05 2.21
CA ASP A 24 16.10 11.31 3.15
C ASP A 24 15.47 11.48 4.56
N PRO A 25 15.87 10.69 5.55
CA PRO A 25 15.43 10.88 6.93
C PRO A 25 15.75 12.27 7.49
N ALA A 26 16.79 12.94 7.01
CA ALA A 26 17.14 14.29 7.37
C ALA A 26 16.10 15.33 6.91
N TRP A 27 15.26 14.98 5.94
CA TRP A 27 14.17 15.85 5.48
C TRP A 27 13.01 15.95 6.47
N GLU A 28 12.89 15.01 7.41
CA GLU A 28 11.88 15.15 8.48
C GLU A 28 12.19 16.42 9.31
N PRO A 29 11.18 17.23 9.64
CA PRO A 29 11.39 18.46 10.37
C PRO A 29 12.04 18.19 11.73
N PRO A 30 12.85 19.14 12.27
CA PRO A 30 13.52 18.97 13.55
C PRO A 30 12.50 18.73 14.65
N VAL A 31 12.75 17.73 15.48
CA VAL A 31 11.90 17.40 16.61
C VAL A 31 12.07 18.47 17.69
N ARG A 32 10.97 19.15 18.03
CA ARG A 32 10.91 20.10 19.15
C ARG A 32 10.23 19.44 20.34
N GLY A 33 10.72 19.65 21.54
CA GLY A 33 10.13 19.08 22.75
C GLY A 33 11.06 18.99 23.94
N ARG A 34 10.71 18.17 24.94
CA ARG A 34 11.57 17.93 26.11
C ARG A 34 12.87 17.24 25.68
N ARG A 35 13.99 17.56 26.33
CA ARG A 35 15.34 17.08 25.96
C ARG A 35 15.43 15.58 25.73
N ARG A 36 14.83 14.77 26.60
CA ARG A 36 14.77 13.30 26.47
C ARG A 36 13.99 12.86 25.22
N GLN A 37 12.82 13.45 24.98
CA GLN A 37 11.99 13.13 23.80
C GLN A 37 12.73 13.44 22.50
N VAL A 38 13.48 14.54 22.45
CA VAL A 38 14.31 14.90 21.29
C VAL A 38 15.40 13.84 21.05
N ALA A 39 16.07 13.39 22.12
CA ALA A 39 17.10 12.35 22.00
C ALA A 39 16.55 11.04 21.44
N ASP A 40 15.39 10.58 21.93
CA ASP A 40 14.73 9.34 21.47
C ASP A 40 14.37 9.41 19.97
N TRP A 41 13.86 10.57 19.51
CA TRP A 41 13.55 10.75 18.09
C TRP A 41 14.80 10.89 17.23
N ASN A 42 15.87 11.52 17.71
CA ASN A 42 17.15 11.57 16.99
C ASN A 42 17.73 10.17 16.79
N GLN A 43 17.65 9.30 17.79
CA GLN A 43 18.05 7.90 17.65
C GLN A 43 17.18 7.18 16.62
N TYR A 44 15.86 7.39 16.65
CA TYR A 44 14.96 6.84 15.65
C TYR A 44 15.32 7.29 14.23
N MET A 45 15.66 8.56 14.04
CA MET A 45 16.06 9.10 12.74
C MET A 45 17.42 8.56 12.28
N ALA A 46 18.37 8.35 13.19
CA ALA A 46 19.65 7.71 12.86
C ALA A 46 19.45 6.28 12.33
N VAL A 47 18.57 5.51 12.95
CA VAL A 47 18.18 4.18 12.45
C VAL A 47 17.48 4.29 11.10
N ALA A 48 16.58 5.26 10.93
CA ALA A 48 15.88 5.48 9.67
C ALA A 48 16.87 5.77 8.52
N SER A 49 17.90 6.59 8.75
CA SER A 49 18.95 6.86 7.75
C SER A 49 19.61 5.58 7.22
N GLN A 50 19.82 4.60 8.08
CA GLN A 50 20.45 3.34 7.69
C GLN A 50 19.47 2.41 6.96
N VAL A 51 18.27 2.23 7.51
CA VAL A 51 17.29 1.26 7.01
C VAL A 51 16.61 1.75 5.73
N VAL A 52 16.18 3.00 5.72
CA VAL A 52 15.47 3.61 4.58
C VAL A 52 16.45 4.04 3.49
N GLY A 53 17.62 4.52 3.88
CA GLY A 53 18.66 5.00 2.99
C GLY A 53 19.18 3.95 2.00
N ARG A 54 18.99 2.64 2.29
CA ARG A 54 19.35 1.55 1.36
C ARG A 54 18.66 1.65 -0.01
N PHE A 55 17.52 2.29 -0.09
CA PHE A 55 16.77 2.47 -1.33
C PHE A 55 17.10 3.78 -2.04
N HIS A 56 17.97 4.60 -1.46
CA HIS A 56 18.36 5.87 -2.05
C HIS A 56 18.94 5.67 -3.45
N GLY A 57 18.49 6.46 -4.41
CA GLY A 57 18.93 6.38 -5.81
C GLY A 57 18.35 5.21 -6.62
N GLN A 58 17.58 4.30 -6.02
CA GLN A 58 17.01 3.15 -6.74
C GLN A 58 15.68 3.47 -7.45
N PHE A 59 15.04 4.57 -7.11
CA PHE A 59 13.74 4.96 -7.66
C PHE A 59 13.62 6.47 -7.84
N ARG A 60 12.63 6.86 -8.62
CA ARG A 60 12.17 8.25 -8.72
C ARG A 60 10.84 8.41 -8.01
N LEU A 61 10.64 9.54 -7.35
CA LEU A 61 9.33 9.96 -6.87
C LEU A 61 8.69 10.83 -7.93
N GLU A 62 7.56 10.40 -8.43
CA GLU A 62 6.85 11.04 -9.51
C GLU A 62 5.42 11.40 -9.09
N ARG A 63 4.78 12.24 -9.88
CA ARG A 63 3.39 12.65 -9.66
C ARG A 63 2.63 12.73 -10.97
N PHE A 64 1.33 12.48 -10.90
CA PHE A 64 0.42 12.80 -11.99
C PHE A 64 -0.86 13.45 -11.45
N ASP A 65 -1.56 14.18 -12.30
CA ASP A 65 -2.83 14.82 -11.99
C ASP A 65 -3.98 13.81 -12.19
N TYR A 66 -4.49 13.29 -11.09
CA TYR A 66 -5.77 12.59 -11.11
C TYR A 66 -6.91 13.59 -11.29
N VAL A 67 -7.76 13.36 -12.28
CA VAL A 67 -8.96 14.16 -12.49
C VAL A 67 -10.13 13.49 -11.78
N HIS A 68 -10.56 14.09 -10.66
CA HIS A 68 -11.74 13.62 -9.96
C HIS A 68 -13.00 14.08 -10.72
N PRO A 69 -13.95 13.17 -11.02
CA PRO A 69 -15.23 13.57 -11.60
C PRO A 69 -16.01 14.46 -10.63
N VAL A 70 -17.11 15.03 -11.09
CA VAL A 70 -17.97 15.87 -10.27
C VAL A 70 -18.44 15.13 -9.03
N SER A 71 -18.25 15.72 -7.86
CA SER A 71 -18.88 15.23 -6.63
C SER A 71 -20.38 15.53 -6.66
N LEU A 72 -21.20 14.47 -6.66
CA LEU A 72 -22.66 14.57 -6.69
C LEU A 72 -23.28 14.65 -5.28
N GLN A 73 -22.49 14.86 -4.24
CA GLN A 73 -23.00 14.90 -2.88
C GLN A 73 -23.77 16.18 -2.59
N ALA A 74 -24.89 16.04 -1.89
CA ALA A 74 -25.66 17.18 -1.41
C ALA A 74 -24.79 18.10 -0.52
N GLY A 75 -24.85 19.42 -0.76
CA GLY A 75 -24.04 20.39 -0.03
C GLY A 75 -22.62 20.59 -0.54
N THR A 76 -22.23 19.92 -1.63
CA THR A 76 -20.91 20.13 -2.25
C THR A 76 -20.79 21.61 -2.72
N PRO A 77 -19.70 22.33 -2.35
CA PRO A 77 -19.45 23.68 -2.84
C PRO A 77 -19.44 23.75 -4.37
N ARG A 78 -19.98 24.83 -4.96
CA ARG A 78 -20.07 24.99 -6.43
C ARG A 78 -18.74 24.74 -7.18
N ARG A 79 -17.60 25.11 -6.58
CA ARG A 79 -16.25 24.86 -7.15
C ARG A 79 -15.93 23.38 -7.32
N LEU A 80 -16.54 22.50 -6.54
CA LEU A 80 -16.34 21.04 -6.57
C LEU A 80 -17.45 20.32 -7.35
N GLN A 81 -18.41 21.06 -7.89
CA GLN A 81 -19.41 20.58 -8.85
C GLN A 81 -18.85 20.50 -10.27
N ARG A 82 -17.53 20.67 -10.43
CA ARG A 82 -16.79 20.50 -11.68
C ARG A 82 -15.65 19.51 -11.44
N PRO A 83 -15.18 18.82 -12.47
CA PRO A 83 -13.97 18.00 -12.35
C PRO A 83 -12.82 18.85 -11.80
N TYR A 84 -12.06 18.28 -10.86
CA TYR A 84 -10.90 18.96 -10.27
C TYR A 84 -9.72 17.99 -10.22
N LYS A 85 -8.52 18.57 -10.23
CA LYS A 85 -7.27 17.80 -10.21
C LYS A 85 -6.82 17.58 -8.78
N VAL A 86 -6.30 16.39 -8.54
CA VAL A 86 -5.64 16.01 -7.29
C VAL A 86 -4.32 15.35 -7.62
N SER A 87 -3.22 15.85 -7.06
CA SER A 87 -1.90 15.26 -7.29
C SER A 87 -1.79 13.89 -6.66
N VAL A 88 -1.44 12.88 -7.45
CA VAL A 88 -1.16 11.51 -7.01
C VAL A 88 0.32 11.25 -7.07
N ALA A 89 0.91 10.81 -5.95
CA ALA A 89 2.30 10.43 -5.84
C ALA A 89 2.50 8.94 -6.11
N TYR A 90 3.61 8.59 -6.75
CA TYR A 90 4.04 7.21 -6.94
C TYR A 90 5.56 7.13 -6.99
N THR A 91 6.12 5.97 -6.72
CA THR A 91 7.53 5.68 -6.95
C THR A 91 7.69 4.85 -8.21
N GLU A 92 8.70 5.17 -9.00
CA GLU A 92 9.03 4.48 -10.23
C GLU A 92 10.43 3.87 -10.12
N TRP A 93 10.53 2.56 -10.33
CA TRP A 93 11.73 1.74 -10.19
C TRP A 93 12.03 1.08 -11.52
N GLY A 94 13.32 0.88 -11.79
CA GLY A 94 13.76 0.17 -12.99
C GLY A 94 13.69 1.00 -14.28
N PRO A 95 14.03 0.38 -15.43
CA PRO A 95 14.12 1.08 -16.70
C PRO A 95 12.74 1.39 -17.30
N PRO A 96 12.52 2.60 -17.84
CA PRO A 96 11.22 3.03 -18.37
C PRO A 96 10.66 2.14 -19.50
N GLY A 97 11.55 1.49 -20.30
CA GLY A 97 11.14 0.62 -21.43
C GLY A 97 10.83 -0.82 -21.03
N ALA A 98 11.00 -1.20 -19.77
CA ALA A 98 10.70 -2.56 -19.31
C ALA A 98 9.19 -2.80 -19.13
N PRO A 99 8.73 -4.08 -19.12
CA PRO A 99 7.35 -4.41 -18.83
C PRO A 99 6.90 -3.78 -17.52
N THR A 100 5.74 -3.10 -17.54
CA THR A 100 5.27 -2.30 -16.41
C THR A 100 4.44 -3.11 -15.43
N LEU A 101 4.81 -3.06 -14.13
CA LEU A 101 4.07 -3.59 -12.99
C LEU A 101 3.56 -2.43 -12.13
N VAL A 102 2.24 -2.29 -11.99
CA VAL A 102 1.63 -1.29 -11.10
C VAL A 102 1.23 -1.95 -9.79
N CYS A 103 1.82 -1.49 -8.68
CA CYS A 103 1.57 -2.01 -7.33
C CYS A 103 0.62 -1.11 -6.55
N CYS A 104 -0.46 -1.68 -6.04
CA CYS A 104 -1.52 -0.99 -5.31
C CYS A 104 -1.73 -1.60 -3.92
N GLY A 105 -1.57 -0.80 -2.89
CA GLY A 105 -1.67 -1.24 -1.50
C GLY A 105 -3.09 -1.41 -0.96
N GLY A 106 -3.18 -1.92 0.26
CA GLY A 106 -4.43 -1.99 1.02
C GLY A 106 -4.90 -0.63 1.55
N VAL A 107 -6.01 -0.65 2.27
CA VAL A 107 -6.76 0.55 2.69
C VAL A 107 -5.96 1.58 3.49
N ALA A 108 -4.97 1.18 4.26
CA ALA A 108 -4.11 2.06 5.07
C ALA A 108 -2.62 1.98 4.66
N ASN A 109 -2.32 1.38 3.52
CA ASN A 109 -0.95 1.25 3.05
C ASN A 109 -0.51 2.46 2.23
N VAL A 110 0.79 2.65 2.16
CA VAL A 110 1.49 3.62 1.32
C VAL A 110 2.31 2.91 0.25
N ALA A 111 2.67 3.60 -0.82
CA ALA A 111 3.47 3.08 -1.93
C ALA A 111 4.75 2.37 -1.48
N MET A 112 5.43 2.95 -0.50
CA MET A 112 6.69 2.45 0.05
C MET A 112 6.60 1.10 0.78
N ARG A 113 5.39 0.53 0.93
CA ARG A 113 5.21 -0.85 1.36
C ARG A 113 5.85 -1.85 0.40
N PHE A 114 5.99 -1.47 -0.86
CA PHE A 114 6.50 -2.34 -1.92
C PHE A 114 8.00 -2.14 -2.22
N ASN A 115 8.75 -1.36 -1.43
CA ASN A 115 10.16 -1.06 -1.67
C ASN A 115 11.02 -2.30 -1.95
N TYR A 116 10.88 -3.32 -1.11
CA TYR A 116 11.67 -4.56 -1.23
C TYR A 116 11.30 -5.32 -2.51
N LEU A 117 10.01 -5.48 -2.79
CA LEU A 117 9.53 -6.08 -4.02
C LEU A 117 10.01 -5.29 -5.25
N ALA A 118 9.83 -3.98 -5.21
CA ALA A 118 10.21 -3.11 -6.33
C ALA A 118 11.71 -3.13 -6.58
N SER A 119 12.53 -3.08 -5.53
CA SER A 119 13.99 -3.21 -5.63
C SER A 119 14.40 -4.56 -6.24
N ASP A 120 13.78 -5.67 -5.82
CA ASP A 120 14.08 -7.01 -6.33
C ASP A 120 13.65 -7.22 -7.80
N LEU A 121 12.66 -6.47 -8.28
CA LEU A 121 12.13 -6.61 -9.64
C LEU A 121 12.69 -5.58 -10.64
N SER A 122 13.30 -4.52 -10.14
CA SER A 122 13.66 -3.34 -10.94
C SER A 122 14.73 -3.57 -12.02
N ASP A 123 15.44 -4.69 -11.99
CA ASP A 123 16.39 -5.07 -13.04
C ASP A 123 15.71 -5.57 -14.33
N ARG A 124 14.45 -6.00 -14.24
CA ARG A 124 13.69 -6.59 -15.36
C ARG A 124 12.35 -5.91 -15.63
N PHE A 125 11.83 -5.18 -14.66
CA PHE A 125 10.51 -4.56 -14.74
C PHE A 125 10.58 -3.08 -14.39
N ARG A 126 9.71 -2.30 -15.03
CA ARG A 126 9.35 -0.96 -14.58
C ARG A 126 8.28 -1.09 -13.51
N VAL A 127 8.64 -0.88 -12.24
CA VAL A 127 7.72 -1.06 -11.12
C VAL A 127 7.21 0.29 -10.65
N ILE A 128 5.90 0.47 -10.67
CA ILE A 128 5.18 1.68 -10.26
C ILE A 128 4.45 1.38 -8.95
N CYS A 129 4.85 2.00 -7.85
CA CYS A 129 4.15 1.84 -6.58
C CYS A 129 3.37 3.12 -6.27
N MET A 130 2.04 3.04 -6.26
CA MET A 130 1.15 4.19 -6.17
C MET A 130 0.65 4.42 -4.74
N ASP A 131 0.66 5.67 -4.29
CA ASP A 131 -0.11 6.10 -3.13
C ASP A 131 -1.57 6.35 -3.51
N TRP A 132 -2.50 5.75 -2.79
CA TRP A 132 -3.91 6.06 -2.96
C TRP A 132 -4.23 7.50 -2.58
N LEU A 133 -5.24 8.10 -3.19
CA LEU A 133 -5.82 9.37 -2.74
C LEU A 133 -6.10 9.31 -1.23
N GLY A 134 -5.66 10.33 -0.52
CA GLY A 134 -5.75 10.38 0.93
C GLY A 134 -4.76 9.47 1.69
N ARG A 135 -3.71 8.95 1.05
CA ARG A 135 -2.63 8.16 1.69
C ARG A 135 -1.28 8.63 1.20
N GLY A 136 -0.27 8.35 2.02
CA GLY A 136 1.11 8.61 1.67
C GLY A 136 1.36 10.07 1.31
N ARG A 137 1.86 10.29 0.10
CA ARG A 137 2.18 11.60 -0.46
C ARG A 137 1.18 12.07 -1.52
N SER A 138 0.12 11.29 -1.76
CA SER A 138 -0.98 11.70 -2.64
C SER A 138 -1.87 12.73 -1.97
N GLY A 139 -2.47 13.61 -2.79
CA GLY A 139 -3.43 14.60 -2.36
C GLY A 139 -4.71 13.99 -1.77
N TRP A 140 -5.49 14.83 -1.13
CA TRP A 140 -6.73 14.46 -0.45
C TRP A 140 -7.93 14.91 -1.25
N LEU A 141 -8.98 14.09 -1.24
CA LEU A 141 -10.25 14.48 -1.84
C LEU A 141 -10.96 15.52 -0.98
N ALA A 142 -11.77 16.36 -1.63
CA ALA A 142 -12.45 17.43 -0.96
C ALA A 142 -13.54 16.95 0.01
N SER A 143 -14.20 15.84 -0.33
CA SER A 143 -15.29 15.26 0.46
C SER A 143 -14.95 13.84 0.93
N GLU A 144 -15.37 13.51 2.15
CA GLU A 144 -15.29 12.14 2.69
C GLU A 144 -16.03 11.12 1.80
N GLY A 145 -17.18 11.51 1.28
CA GLY A 145 -18.00 10.62 0.47
C GLY A 145 -17.43 10.32 -0.91
N ASP A 146 -16.43 11.07 -1.36
CA ASP A 146 -15.73 10.81 -2.62
C ASP A 146 -14.73 9.63 -2.50
N TYR A 147 -14.36 9.25 -1.28
CA TYR A 147 -13.53 8.08 -1.03
C TYR A 147 -14.35 6.79 -1.14
N SER A 148 -14.30 6.14 -2.28
CA SER A 148 -15.03 4.90 -2.58
C SER A 148 -14.19 3.91 -3.37
N LEU A 149 -14.58 2.66 -3.42
CA LEU A 149 -13.92 1.66 -4.25
C LEU A 149 -13.94 2.04 -5.74
N ALA A 150 -15.04 2.66 -6.20
CA ALA A 150 -15.16 3.15 -7.58
C ALA A 150 -14.14 4.27 -7.87
N THR A 151 -13.92 5.17 -6.92
CA THR A 151 -12.91 6.23 -7.01
C THR A 151 -11.50 5.64 -7.09
N TYR A 152 -11.18 4.62 -6.29
CA TYR A 152 -9.88 3.95 -6.35
C TYR A 152 -9.68 3.15 -7.63
N ALA A 153 -10.72 2.52 -8.16
CA ALA A 153 -10.65 1.87 -9.47
C ALA A 153 -10.41 2.91 -10.59
N GLU A 154 -11.05 4.08 -10.51
CA GLU A 154 -10.82 5.18 -11.45
C GLU A 154 -9.41 5.79 -11.31
N GLN A 155 -8.90 5.93 -10.08
CA GLN A 155 -7.51 6.35 -9.86
C GLN A 155 -6.52 5.36 -10.50
N LEU A 156 -6.72 4.06 -10.30
CA LEU A 156 -5.91 3.02 -10.93
C LEU A 156 -5.99 3.08 -12.46
N ARG A 157 -7.17 3.30 -13.02
CA ARG A 157 -7.36 3.49 -14.46
C ARG A 157 -6.53 4.66 -14.99
N GLN A 158 -6.60 5.82 -14.35
CA GLN A 158 -5.86 7.01 -14.77
C GLN A 158 -4.35 6.81 -14.61
N MET A 159 -3.90 6.14 -13.53
CA MET A 159 -2.49 5.76 -13.38
C MET A 159 -2.03 4.87 -14.54
N ILE A 160 -2.77 3.84 -14.89
CA ILE A 160 -2.39 2.92 -15.98
C ILE A 160 -2.30 3.66 -17.33
N LEU A 161 -3.24 4.56 -17.61
CA LEU A 161 -3.18 5.38 -18.82
C LEU A 161 -2.00 6.35 -18.81
N HIS A 162 -1.64 6.88 -17.64
CA HIS A 162 -0.49 7.77 -17.48
C HIS A 162 0.85 7.06 -17.73
N VAL A 163 1.01 5.83 -17.23
CA VAL A 163 2.27 5.09 -17.38
C VAL A 163 2.36 4.27 -18.66
N GLY A 164 1.26 4.14 -19.41
CA GLY A 164 1.18 3.38 -20.66
C GLY A 164 0.59 1.98 -20.48
N ALA A 165 -0.61 1.77 -21.03
CA ALA A 165 -1.29 0.46 -21.06
C ALA A 165 -0.80 -0.39 -22.24
N PRO A 166 -0.93 -1.75 -22.16
CA PRO A 166 -1.38 -2.53 -21.00
C PRO A 166 -0.28 -2.75 -19.96
N VAL A 167 -0.68 -2.99 -18.71
CA VAL A 167 0.23 -3.25 -17.59
C VAL A 167 -0.12 -4.54 -16.85
N THR A 168 0.81 -5.08 -16.06
CA THR A 168 0.47 -6.00 -14.98
C THR A 168 0.09 -5.22 -13.73
N VAL A 169 -0.96 -5.63 -13.02
CA VAL A 169 -1.35 -5.03 -11.75
C VAL A 169 -1.09 -5.99 -10.59
N LEU A 170 -0.41 -5.53 -9.55
CA LEU A 170 -0.33 -6.21 -8.26
C LEU A 170 -1.21 -5.45 -7.26
N GLY A 171 -2.31 -6.07 -6.86
CA GLY A 171 -3.27 -5.49 -5.93
C GLY A 171 -3.28 -6.22 -4.58
N SER A 172 -2.94 -5.50 -3.50
CA SER A 172 -3.00 -6.02 -2.13
C SER A 172 -4.29 -5.57 -1.46
N SER A 173 -5.11 -6.51 -0.96
CA SER A 173 -6.37 -6.20 -0.26
C SER A 173 -7.26 -5.25 -1.09
N MET A 174 -7.54 -4.03 -0.60
CA MET A 174 -8.32 -3.01 -1.32
C MET A 174 -7.78 -2.75 -2.74
N GLY A 175 -6.46 -2.80 -2.94
CA GLY A 175 -5.85 -2.63 -4.26
C GLY A 175 -6.27 -3.71 -5.25
N GLY A 176 -6.38 -4.96 -4.81
CA GLY A 176 -6.89 -6.04 -5.65
C GLY A 176 -8.39 -5.91 -5.93
N SER A 177 -9.17 -5.45 -4.94
CA SER A 177 -10.60 -5.16 -5.17
C SER A 177 -10.80 -4.04 -6.19
N ALA A 178 -9.96 -2.99 -6.16
CA ALA A 178 -9.99 -1.92 -7.15
C ALA A 178 -9.57 -2.42 -8.54
N ALA A 179 -8.60 -3.32 -8.61
CA ALA A 179 -8.16 -3.94 -9.86
C ALA A 179 -9.27 -4.82 -10.48
N ILE A 180 -9.95 -5.66 -9.69
CA ILE A 180 -11.09 -6.48 -10.15
C ILE A 180 -12.20 -5.58 -10.70
N GLU A 181 -12.51 -4.46 -10.01
CA GLU A 181 -13.50 -3.50 -10.46
C GLU A 181 -13.12 -2.83 -11.78
N LEU A 182 -11.84 -2.46 -11.94
CA LEU A 182 -11.32 -1.86 -13.16
C LEU A 182 -11.35 -2.84 -14.33
N ILE A 183 -10.83 -4.05 -14.15
CA ILE A 183 -10.74 -5.06 -15.23
C ILE A 183 -12.11 -5.41 -15.76
N ALA A 184 -13.11 -5.52 -14.88
CA ALA A 184 -14.48 -5.80 -15.30
C ALA A 184 -15.07 -4.77 -16.28
N ARG A 185 -14.59 -3.51 -16.18
CA ARG A 185 -15.04 -2.43 -17.05
C ARG A 185 -14.13 -2.20 -18.25
N GLN A 186 -12.83 -2.43 -18.09
CA GLN A 186 -11.81 -2.12 -19.09
C GLN A 186 -10.71 -3.19 -19.10
N PRO A 187 -11.02 -4.42 -19.56
CA PRO A 187 -10.10 -5.56 -19.48
C PRO A 187 -8.80 -5.36 -20.26
N ARG A 188 -8.82 -4.56 -21.33
CA ARG A 188 -7.63 -4.32 -22.17
C ARG A 188 -6.53 -3.52 -21.50
N LEU A 189 -6.80 -2.89 -20.36
CA LEU A 189 -5.79 -2.11 -19.63
C LEU A 189 -4.83 -2.98 -18.82
N VAL A 190 -5.23 -4.22 -18.48
CA VAL A 190 -4.49 -5.09 -17.59
C VAL A 190 -4.17 -6.41 -18.30
N SER A 191 -2.91 -6.66 -18.53
CA SER A 191 -2.41 -7.88 -19.21
C SER A 191 -2.29 -9.07 -18.28
N ALA A 192 -2.10 -8.84 -16.97
CA ALA A 192 -2.03 -9.88 -15.95
C ALA A 192 -2.35 -9.29 -14.57
N LEU A 193 -2.84 -10.11 -13.65
CA LEU A 193 -3.26 -9.68 -12.30
C LEU A 193 -2.57 -10.52 -11.23
N VAL A 194 -1.89 -9.86 -10.31
CA VAL A 194 -1.38 -10.47 -9.08
C VAL A 194 -2.25 -9.99 -7.91
N LEU A 195 -2.95 -10.91 -7.26
CA LEU A 195 -3.77 -10.66 -6.09
C LEU A 195 -3.02 -11.06 -4.83
N ASN A 196 -2.74 -10.11 -3.95
CA ASN A 196 -2.12 -10.39 -2.67
C ASN A 196 -3.19 -10.47 -1.58
N ASP A 197 -3.56 -11.68 -1.26
CA ASP A 197 -4.49 -12.12 -0.22
C ASP A 197 -5.87 -11.43 -0.28
N VAL A 198 -6.44 -11.38 -1.48
CA VAL A 198 -7.76 -10.83 -1.74
C VAL A 198 -8.45 -11.57 -2.87
N GLY A 199 -9.76 -11.69 -2.76
CA GLY A 199 -10.62 -12.24 -3.79
C GLY A 199 -11.90 -11.41 -3.95
N PRO A 200 -12.84 -11.87 -4.79
CA PRO A 200 -14.09 -11.17 -5.08
C PRO A 200 -15.10 -11.18 -3.92
N HIS A 201 -14.72 -11.71 -2.77
CA HIS A 201 -15.57 -11.70 -1.58
C HIS A 201 -14.76 -11.47 -0.32
N ILE A 202 -15.15 -10.45 0.49
CA ILE A 202 -14.61 -10.17 1.82
C ILE A 202 -15.80 -10.07 2.79
N PRO A 203 -15.86 -10.92 3.84
CA PRO A 203 -16.97 -10.89 4.79
C PRO A 203 -17.09 -9.54 5.51
N GLY A 204 -18.30 -9.03 5.69
CA GLY A 204 -18.58 -7.77 6.39
C GLY A 204 -18.02 -7.76 7.82
N ARG A 205 -18.15 -8.86 8.55
CA ARG A 205 -17.56 -9.00 9.90
C ARG A 205 -16.04 -8.74 9.90
N ARG A 206 -15.33 -9.22 8.90
CA ARG A 206 -13.88 -8.99 8.75
C ARG A 206 -13.59 -7.54 8.42
N ARG A 207 -14.33 -6.95 7.47
CA ARG A 207 -14.19 -5.54 7.07
C ARG A 207 -14.43 -4.62 8.26
N LYS A 208 -15.51 -4.83 9.02
CA LYS A 208 -15.87 -4.04 10.21
C LYS A 208 -14.76 -4.09 11.26
N ARG A 209 -14.27 -5.30 11.62
CA ARG A 209 -13.17 -5.45 12.58
C ARG A 209 -11.92 -4.67 12.16
N ARG A 210 -11.58 -4.69 10.88
CA ARG A 210 -10.45 -3.92 10.37
C ARG A 210 -10.72 -2.41 10.44
N ALA A 211 -11.89 -1.96 10.02
CA ALA A 211 -12.28 -0.56 10.02
C ALA A 211 -12.23 0.05 11.44
N ASP A 212 -12.68 -0.69 12.44
CA ASP A 212 -12.66 -0.25 13.84
C ASP A 212 -11.24 -0.04 14.39
N THR A 213 -10.24 -0.68 13.80
CA THR A 213 -8.84 -0.53 14.21
C THR A 213 -8.11 0.59 13.47
N ILE A 214 -8.41 0.82 12.19
CA ILE A 214 -7.64 1.75 11.35
C ILE A 214 -8.23 3.15 11.27
N ALA A 215 -9.55 3.31 11.46
CA ALA A 215 -10.24 4.60 11.35
C ALA A 215 -10.09 5.45 12.63
N ARG A 216 -8.89 5.47 13.20
CA ARG A 216 -8.56 6.22 14.40
C ARG A 216 -7.37 7.14 14.14
N HIS A 217 -7.43 8.34 14.68
CA HIS A 217 -6.28 9.24 14.71
C HIS A 217 -5.38 8.88 15.89
N TYR A 218 -4.08 8.75 15.63
CA TYR A 218 -3.06 8.48 16.65
C TYR A 218 -1.91 9.46 16.53
N VAL A 219 -1.47 9.98 17.68
CA VAL A 219 -0.24 10.76 17.80
C VAL A 219 0.76 9.95 18.62
N PHE A 220 1.84 9.55 17.98
CA PHE A 220 2.94 8.82 18.61
C PHE A 220 3.95 9.82 19.16
N ARG A 221 4.00 9.95 20.47
CA ARG A 221 4.85 10.95 21.14
C ARG A 221 6.26 10.46 21.45
N ASN A 222 6.50 9.15 21.29
CA ASN A 222 7.82 8.54 21.41
C ASN A 222 7.97 7.34 20.46
N PRO A 223 9.23 7.01 20.06
CA PRO A 223 9.49 5.93 19.12
C PRO A 223 9.05 4.54 19.62
N ALA A 224 9.18 4.27 20.92
CA ALA A 224 8.83 2.97 21.49
C ALA A 224 7.33 2.68 21.35
N ASP A 225 6.49 3.68 21.62
CA ASP A 225 5.03 3.56 21.45
C ASP A 225 4.66 3.38 19.97
N LEU A 226 5.32 4.11 19.08
CA LEU A 226 5.15 3.97 17.63
C LEU A 226 5.46 2.54 17.17
N LEU A 227 6.66 2.05 17.45
CA LEU A 227 7.12 0.72 17.01
C LEU A 227 6.25 -0.40 17.62
N ARG A 228 5.88 -0.28 18.89
CA ARG A 228 5.00 -1.23 19.56
C ARG A 228 3.62 -1.31 18.92
N LYS A 229 2.97 -0.16 18.68
CA LYS A 229 1.60 -0.12 18.14
C LYS A 229 1.55 -0.51 16.67
N VAL A 230 2.46 0.02 15.86
CA VAL A 230 2.51 -0.33 14.42
C VAL A 230 2.97 -1.76 14.25
N GLY A 231 3.98 -2.21 15.00
CA GLY A 231 4.43 -3.60 15.00
C GLY A 231 3.32 -4.58 15.36
N ALA A 232 2.51 -4.27 16.36
CA ALA A 232 1.34 -5.10 16.73
C ALA A 232 0.32 -5.19 15.57
N SER A 233 0.16 -4.14 14.75
CA SER A 233 -0.72 -4.18 13.59
C SER A 233 -0.16 -4.99 12.42
N GLN A 234 1.15 -5.22 12.39
CA GLN A 234 1.89 -5.93 11.34
C GLN A 234 2.20 -7.40 11.70
N LYS A 235 1.84 -7.85 12.90
CA LYS A 235 2.21 -9.20 13.38
C LYS A 235 1.75 -10.34 12.47
N ASN A 236 0.66 -10.12 11.74
CA ASN A 236 0.07 -11.12 10.85
C ASN A 236 0.56 -10.97 9.39
N ASP A 237 1.43 -10.02 9.10
CA ASP A 237 1.93 -9.76 7.75
C ASP A 237 3.05 -10.74 7.34
N GLY A 238 3.41 -11.64 8.23
CA GLY A 238 4.41 -12.71 8.07
C GLY A 238 5.67 -12.51 8.90
N PRO A 239 6.53 -13.56 8.98
CA PRO A 239 7.81 -13.50 9.63
C PRO A 239 8.79 -12.68 8.77
N VAL A 240 8.99 -11.43 9.10
CA VAL A 240 9.97 -10.53 8.45
C VAL A 240 10.88 -9.90 9.48
N GLY A 241 12.08 -9.50 9.03
CA GLY A 241 13.07 -8.85 9.87
C GLY A 241 12.60 -7.52 10.46
N ASP A 242 13.18 -7.13 11.58
CA ASP A 242 12.83 -5.88 12.26
C ASP A 242 13.17 -4.64 11.43
N ASP A 243 14.17 -4.71 10.57
CA ASP A 243 14.53 -3.66 9.63
C ASP A 243 13.40 -3.42 8.60
N ILE A 244 12.77 -4.49 8.12
CA ILE A 244 11.61 -4.40 7.21
C ILE A 244 10.43 -3.77 7.94
N ARG A 245 10.14 -4.21 9.17
CA ARG A 245 9.07 -3.64 10.00
C ARG A 245 9.30 -2.16 10.30
N PHE A 246 10.55 -1.80 10.60
CA PHE A 246 10.94 -0.42 10.82
C PHE A 246 10.74 0.43 9.56
N ASN A 247 11.23 -0.03 8.40
CA ASN A 247 11.04 0.66 7.12
C ASN A 247 9.57 0.96 6.84
N LEU A 248 8.71 -0.04 7.02
CA LEU A 248 7.26 0.14 6.84
C LEU A 248 6.67 1.16 7.80
N THR A 249 7.03 1.08 9.08
CA THR A 249 6.57 1.99 10.13
C THR A 249 6.98 3.42 9.83
N PHE A 250 8.22 3.62 9.40
CA PHE A 250 8.75 4.93 9.01
C PHE A 250 7.90 5.54 7.89
N HIS A 251 7.68 4.80 6.81
CA HIS A 251 6.95 5.31 5.66
C HIS A 251 5.44 5.47 5.87
N GLN A 252 4.84 4.69 6.76
CA GLN A 252 3.42 4.82 7.11
C GLN A 252 3.13 6.04 7.99
N THR A 253 4.16 6.67 8.56
CA THR A 253 4.00 7.80 9.49
C THR A 253 4.86 8.99 9.05
N ARG A 254 4.51 10.17 9.56
CA ARG A 254 5.27 11.41 9.39
C ARG A 254 5.28 12.20 10.70
N TRP A 255 6.23 13.07 10.86
CA TRP A 255 6.21 14.05 11.92
C TRP A 255 5.10 15.09 11.67
N SER A 256 4.51 15.58 12.73
CA SER A 256 3.55 16.69 12.73
C SER A 256 3.94 17.66 13.85
N ASP A 257 4.36 18.86 13.49
CA ASP A 257 4.70 19.92 14.45
C ASP A 257 3.47 20.34 15.26
N ASP A 258 2.31 20.44 14.61
CA ASP A 258 1.05 20.83 15.25
C ASP A 258 0.62 19.82 16.33
N GLU A 259 0.88 18.53 16.09
CA GLU A 259 0.50 17.45 17.03
C GLU A 259 1.63 17.11 18.02
N GLY A 260 2.85 17.58 17.76
CA GLY A 260 4.03 17.31 18.57
C GLY A 260 4.41 15.82 18.61
N GLY A 261 4.30 15.13 17.50
CA GLY A 261 4.61 13.69 17.37
C GLY A 261 4.46 13.17 15.95
N ARG A 262 4.72 11.88 15.77
CA ARG A 262 4.46 11.24 14.47
C ARG A 262 2.99 10.83 14.39
N ILE A 263 2.41 11.00 13.21
CA ILE A 263 1.04 10.60 12.87
C ILE A 263 1.07 9.71 11.64
N TYR A 264 0.00 8.96 11.39
CA TYR A 264 -0.13 8.21 10.14
C TYR A 264 -0.22 9.15 8.92
N ARG A 265 0.37 8.73 7.80
CA ARG A 265 0.27 9.42 6.49
C ARG A 265 -1.03 9.09 5.80
N HIS A 266 -2.17 9.44 6.38
CA HIS A 266 -3.46 9.25 5.74
C HIS A 266 -4.48 10.33 6.13
N ASP A 267 -5.40 10.59 5.25
CA ASP A 267 -6.61 11.34 5.54
C ASP A 267 -7.57 10.43 6.32
N VAL A 268 -7.87 10.80 7.55
CA VAL A 268 -8.79 10.02 8.41
C VAL A 268 -10.17 9.88 7.77
N ARG A 269 -10.61 10.86 6.96
CA ARG A 269 -11.89 10.81 6.24
C ARG A 269 -11.97 9.65 5.27
N ALA A 270 -10.86 9.31 4.62
CA ALA A 270 -10.78 8.16 3.73
C ALA A 270 -10.96 6.83 4.47
N LEU A 271 -10.52 6.76 5.73
CA LEU A 271 -10.70 5.57 6.57
C LEU A 271 -12.11 5.55 7.21
N GLN A 272 -12.69 6.70 7.49
CA GLN A 272 -14.08 6.81 7.93
C GLN A 272 -15.05 6.39 6.82
N ALA A 273 -14.80 6.79 5.57
CA ALA A 273 -15.54 6.31 4.41
C ALA A 273 -15.47 4.79 4.28
N TYR A 274 -14.27 4.20 4.40
CA TYR A 274 -14.11 2.73 4.43
C TYR A 274 -14.91 2.10 5.58
N ARG A 275 -14.94 2.72 6.77
CA ARG A 275 -15.69 2.22 7.94
C ARG A 275 -17.20 2.16 7.69
N ARG A 276 -17.77 3.17 7.03
CA ARG A 276 -19.19 3.15 6.66
C ARG A 276 -19.51 2.01 5.71
N ASP A 277 -18.66 1.79 4.70
CA ASP A 277 -18.82 0.70 3.75
C ASP A 277 -18.57 -0.69 4.35
N ALA A 278 -17.79 -0.76 5.41
CA ALA A 278 -17.33 -2.02 6.00
C ALA A 278 -18.41 -2.81 6.74
N GLU A 279 -19.57 -2.25 6.98
CA GLU A 279 -20.70 -2.96 7.62
C GLU A 279 -21.27 -4.06 6.72
N ARG A 280 -21.06 -3.96 5.42
CA ARG A 280 -21.51 -4.96 4.45
C ARG A 280 -20.34 -5.78 3.92
N SER A 281 -20.61 -7.01 3.53
CA SER A 281 -19.65 -7.81 2.76
C SER A 281 -19.36 -7.13 1.43
N LEU A 282 -18.09 -7.16 1.01
CA LEU A 282 -17.73 -6.83 -0.36
C LEU A 282 -17.98 -8.05 -1.22
N THR A 283 -18.72 -7.91 -2.31
CA THR A 283 -19.04 -9.00 -3.24
C THR A 283 -18.85 -8.51 -4.67
N GLN A 284 -17.86 -9.05 -5.36
CA GLN A 284 -17.46 -8.71 -6.73
C GLN A 284 -17.46 -9.97 -7.65
N TRP A 285 -18.34 -10.93 -7.40
CA TRP A 285 -18.39 -12.15 -8.24
C TRP A 285 -18.80 -11.89 -9.68
N ALA A 286 -19.65 -10.87 -9.91
CA ALA A 286 -20.02 -10.46 -11.26
C ALA A 286 -18.81 -9.85 -12.01
N GLN A 287 -18.04 -9.02 -11.33
CA GLN A 287 -16.81 -8.43 -11.86
C GLN A 287 -15.74 -9.52 -12.07
N TRP A 288 -15.59 -10.45 -11.12
CA TRP A 288 -14.63 -11.55 -11.24
C TRP A 288 -14.85 -12.40 -12.49
N LYS A 289 -16.10 -12.60 -12.90
CA LYS A 289 -16.42 -13.32 -14.14
C LYS A 289 -15.83 -12.67 -15.40
N GLN A 290 -15.60 -11.36 -15.36
CA GLN A 290 -15.04 -10.57 -16.47
C GLN A 290 -13.51 -10.50 -16.44
N VAL A 291 -12.86 -11.08 -15.43
CA VAL A 291 -11.39 -11.13 -15.35
C VAL A 291 -10.90 -12.27 -16.21
N ASP A 292 -10.40 -11.99 -17.42
CA ASP A 292 -9.95 -13.01 -18.39
C ASP A 292 -8.41 -13.07 -18.53
N CYS A 293 -7.69 -12.11 -17.92
CA CYS A 293 -6.23 -12.14 -17.90
C CYS A 293 -5.69 -13.22 -16.95
N PRO A 294 -4.43 -13.67 -17.12
CA PRO A 294 -3.76 -14.55 -16.17
C PRO A 294 -3.75 -14.00 -14.76
N VAL A 295 -3.97 -14.85 -13.76
CA VAL A 295 -4.03 -14.46 -12.35
C VAL A 295 -3.04 -15.26 -11.52
N LEU A 296 -2.21 -14.55 -10.75
CA LEU A 296 -1.45 -15.08 -9.61
C LEU A 296 -2.13 -14.66 -8.31
N LEU A 297 -2.52 -15.63 -7.50
CA LEU A 297 -3.06 -15.38 -6.18
C LEU A 297 -2.04 -15.78 -5.11
N ILE A 298 -1.63 -14.83 -4.28
CA ILE A 298 -0.77 -15.07 -3.12
C ILE A 298 -1.67 -15.09 -1.89
N HIS A 299 -1.68 -16.20 -1.17
CA HIS A 299 -2.57 -16.43 -0.03
C HIS A 299 -1.78 -16.67 1.24
N GLY A 300 -2.00 -15.84 2.25
CA GLY A 300 -1.50 -16.11 3.60
C GLY A 300 -2.30 -17.22 4.27
N MET A 301 -1.65 -18.32 4.67
CA MET A 301 -2.34 -19.50 5.20
C MET A 301 -3.12 -19.25 6.50
N LEU A 302 -2.79 -18.16 7.22
CA LEU A 302 -3.51 -17.71 8.42
C LEU A 302 -4.47 -16.54 8.12
N SER A 303 -4.81 -16.30 6.85
CA SER A 303 -5.69 -15.20 6.47
C SER A 303 -7.11 -15.38 6.99
N ASP A 304 -7.63 -14.33 7.60
CA ASP A 304 -9.02 -14.22 8.01
C ASP A 304 -9.90 -13.44 7.00
N ALA A 305 -9.30 -13.02 5.87
CA ALA A 305 -9.96 -12.22 4.86
C ALA A 305 -10.26 -13.00 3.58
N LEU A 306 -9.39 -13.94 3.23
CA LEU A 306 -9.54 -14.80 2.07
C LEU A 306 -9.57 -16.25 2.53
N HIS A 307 -10.70 -16.92 2.34
CA HIS A 307 -10.90 -18.32 2.74
C HIS A 307 -10.69 -19.27 1.56
N ASP A 308 -10.26 -20.50 1.83
CA ASP A 308 -10.04 -21.54 0.82
C ASP A 308 -11.28 -21.79 -0.05
N SER A 309 -12.48 -21.74 0.53
CA SER A 309 -13.73 -21.87 -0.23
C SER A 309 -13.93 -20.75 -1.26
N THR A 310 -13.43 -19.54 -0.94
CA THR A 310 -13.42 -18.44 -1.92
C THR A 310 -12.40 -18.69 -3.02
N ILE A 311 -11.20 -19.16 -2.68
CA ILE A 311 -10.14 -19.50 -3.64
C ILE A 311 -10.63 -20.62 -4.58
N GLN A 312 -11.20 -21.69 -4.04
CA GLN A 312 -11.79 -22.78 -4.83
C GLN A 312 -12.87 -22.28 -5.80
N ARG A 313 -13.71 -21.36 -5.33
CA ARG A 313 -14.72 -20.75 -6.21
C ARG A 313 -14.12 -19.86 -7.29
N MET A 314 -13.06 -19.11 -6.97
CA MET A 314 -12.32 -18.27 -7.93
C MET A 314 -11.71 -19.12 -9.06
N SER A 315 -11.23 -20.31 -8.73
CA SER A 315 -10.55 -21.22 -9.66
C SER A 315 -11.50 -21.96 -10.61
N ARG A 316 -12.80 -21.91 -10.37
CA ARG A 316 -13.77 -22.63 -11.21
C ARG A 316 -13.85 -22.01 -12.61
N GLY A 317 -13.38 -22.78 -13.61
CA GLY A 317 -13.42 -22.36 -15.01
C GLY A 317 -12.42 -21.28 -15.39
N LYS A 318 -11.44 -20.97 -14.52
CA LYS A 318 -10.37 -19.99 -14.78
C LYS A 318 -9.01 -20.56 -14.42
N PRO A 319 -8.00 -20.44 -15.29
CA PRO A 319 -6.63 -20.79 -14.94
C PRO A 319 -6.07 -19.72 -14.00
N ILE A 320 -5.92 -20.04 -12.71
CA ILE A 320 -5.23 -19.20 -11.75
C ILE A 320 -4.08 -19.99 -11.13
N THR A 321 -2.96 -19.31 -10.90
CA THR A 321 -1.87 -19.83 -10.10
C THR A 321 -2.09 -19.41 -8.67
N VAL A 322 -2.07 -20.35 -7.71
CA VAL A 322 -2.21 -20.05 -6.29
C VAL A 322 -0.94 -20.42 -5.56
N VAL A 323 -0.45 -19.49 -4.76
CA VAL A 323 0.73 -19.68 -3.91
C VAL A 323 0.36 -19.42 -2.46
N HIS A 324 0.54 -20.42 -1.61
CA HIS A 324 0.30 -20.33 -0.17
C HIS A 324 1.55 -19.91 0.57
N VAL A 325 1.42 -18.91 1.43
CA VAL A 325 2.49 -18.38 2.28
C VAL A 325 2.24 -18.84 3.72
N PRO A 326 3.08 -19.74 4.28
CA PRO A 326 2.92 -20.21 5.64
C PRO A 326 3.16 -19.10 6.66
N ASP A 327 2.67 -19.30 7.88
CA ASP A 327 2.82 -18.39 9.04
C ASP A 327 2.44 -16.94 8.78
N THR A 328 1.59 -16.71 7.78
CA THR A 328 1.23 -15.37 7.31
C THR A 328 -0.27 -15.22 7.23
N GLY A 329 -0.76 -14.11 7.75
CA GLY A 329 -2.16 -13.72 7.67
C GLY A 329 -2.43 -12.74 6.53
N HIS A 330 -3.33 -11.83 6.75
CA HIS A 330 -3.73 -10.82 5.76
C HIS A 330 -2.91 -9.53 5.95
N THR A 331 -2.08 -9.13 5.07
CA THR A 331 -1.65 -9.53 3.74
C THR A 331 -0.14 -9.83 3.76
N PRO A 332 0.37 -10.87 3.07
CA PRO A 332 1.82 -11.08 2.96
C PRO A 332 2.56 -9.81 2.57
N LEU A 333 3.69 -9.53 3.24
CA LEU A 333 4.43 -8.28 3.04
C LEU A 333 5.10 -8.16 1.68
N LEU A 334 5.39 -9.30 1.03
CA LEU A 334 6.12 -9.37 -0.24
C LEU A 334 7.51 -8.71 -0.16
N ALA A 335 8.08 -8.68 1.03
CA ALA A 335 9.43 -8.18 1.28
C ALA A 335 10.46 -9.31 1.43
N ASP A 336 10.00 -10.54 1.55
CA ASP A 336 10.85 -11.72 1.51
C ASP A 336 11.21 -12.03 0.05
N ARG A 337 12.51 -12.27 -0.19
CA ARG A 337 13.01 -12.57 -1.54
C ARG A 337 12.40 -13.83 -2.17
N ASN A 338 11.92 -14.77 -1.34
CA ASN A 338 11.25 -15.95 -1.83
C ASN A 338 9.89 -15.60 -2.43
N HIS A 339 9.13 -14.70 -1.76
CA HIS A 339 7.90 -14.17 -2.30
C HIS A 339 8.15 -13.41 -3.60
N THR A 340 9.19 -12.56 -3.62
CA THR A 340 9.53 -11.76 -4.80
C THR A 340 10.04 -12.65 -5.93
N TRP A 341 10.76 -13.74 -5.65
CA TRP A 341 11.19 -14.72 -6.63
C TRP A 341 10.02 -15.39 -7.35
N TYR A 342 9.00 -15.85 -6.61
CA TYR A 342 7.82 -16.45 -7.22
C TYR A 342 7.06 -15.48 -8.11
N ILE A 343 6.87 -14.25 -7.66
CA ILE A 343 6.24 -13.19 -8.45
C ILE A 343 7.05 -12.97 -9.73
N ARG A 344 8.37 -12.88 -9.60
CA ARG A 344 9.29 -12.70 -10.74
C ARG A 344 9.18 -13.83 -11.76
N GLN A 345 9.23 -15.11 -11.34
CA GLN A 345 9.12 -16.25 -12.25
C GLN A 345 7.79 -16.22 -12.97
N TRP A 346 6.71 -16.00 -12.25
CA TRP A 346 5.38 -15.93 -12.84
C TRP A 346 5.25 -14.78 -13.85
N LEU A 347 5.82 -13.61 -13.55
CA LEU A 347 5.85 -12.45 -14.45
C LEU A 347 6.68 -12.70 -15.70
N LEU A 348 7.74 -13.51 -15.61
CA LEU A 348 8.60 -13.88 -16.73
C LEU A 348 8.02 -14.95 -17.65
N GLY A 349 6.87 -15.52 -17.31
CA GLY A 349 6.13 -16.44 -18.18
C GLY A 349 5.82 -17.82 -17.61
N ASP A 350 6.26 -18.12 -16.38
CA ASP A 350 5.86 -19.35 -15.68
C ASP A 350 4.40 -19.23 -15.20
N ARG A 351 3.49 -19.33 -16.17
CA ARG A 351 2.04 -19.17 -16.00
C ARG A 351 1.34 -20.44 -16.39
N PRO A 352 1.10 -21.37 -15.45
CA PRO A 352 0.44 -22.63 -15.78
C PRO A 352 -0.96 -22.39 -16.35
N ALA A 353 -1.33 -23.20 -17.35
CA ALA A 353 -2.66 -23.16 -17.97
C ALA A 353 -3.76 -23.70 -17.05
N SER A 354 -3.40 -24.43 -15.99
CA SER A 354 -4.31 -24.99 -15.00
C SER A 354 -4.06 -24.40 -13.62
N VAL A 355 -5.04 -24.54 -12.71
CA VAL A 355 -4.86 -24.19 -11.30
C VAL A 355 -3.69 -24.97 -10.72
N SER A 356 -2.72 -24.28 -10.16
CA SER A 356 -1.61 -24.88 -9.42
C SER A 356 -1.62 -24.41 -7.98
N TRP A 357 -1.24 -25.31 -7.08
CA TRP A 357 -1.11 -25.06 -5.66
C TRP A 357 0.35 -25.26 -5.31
N SER A 358 0.99 -24.20 -4.81
CA SER A 358 2.36 -24.24 -4.33
C SER A 358 2.44 -23.64 -2.94
N VAL A 359 3.15 -24.33 -2.08
CA VAL A 359 3.54 -23.79 -0.78
C VAL A 359 4.93 -23.21 -0.94
N LEU A 360 5.11 -21.97 -0.49
CA LEU A 360 6.41 -21.32 -0.52
C LEU A 360 7.32 -21.94 0.54
N HIS A 361 7.95 -23.04 0.20
CA HIS A 361 9.10 -23.58 0.92
C HIS A 361 10.35 -23.03 0.26
N ALA A 362 10.76 -21.87 0.68
CA ALA A 362 11.99 -21.33 0.15
C ALA A 362 13.18 -21.77 0.99
N PRO A 363 14.34 -22.05 0.37
CA PRO A 363 15.56 -22.20 1.12
C PRO A 363 15.84 -20.92 1.91
N PRO A 364 16.38 -21.00 3.13
CA PRO A 364 16.78 -19.83 3.87
C PRO A 364 17.70 -18.97 3.01
N ARG A 365 17.38 -17.70 2.90
CA ARG A 365 18.16 -16.75 2.12
C ARG A 365 19.18 -16.03 2.98
N GLU A 366 20.28 -15.72 2.33
CA GLU A 366 21.21 -14.75 2.88
C GLU A 366 20.48 -13.42 3.12
N PRO A 367 20.74 -12.76 4.26
CA PRO A 367 20.20 -11.43 4.53
C PRO A 367 20.54 -10.49 3.38
N TYR A 368 19.69 -9.48 3.16
CA TYR A 368 19.96 -8.44 2.18
C TYR A 368 21.41 -7.92 2.36
N PRO A 369 22.21 -7.86 1.29
CA PRO A 369 23.55 -7.30 1.38
C PRO A 369 23.47 -5.89 2.01
N GLY A 370 24.15 -5.67 3.13
CA GLY A 370 24.14 -4.42 3.86
C GLY A 370 23.11 -4.29 5.00
N SER A 371 22.54 -5.42 5.48
CA SER A 371 21.79 -5.43 6.74
C SER A 371 22.75 -5.68 7.92
N PRO A 372 23.31 -4.65 8.57
CA PRO A 372 24.21 -4.83 9.72
C PRO A 372 23.48 -4.77 11.06
N LEU A 373 22.16 -4.71 11.08
CA LEU A 373 21.45 -4.44 12.31
C LEU A 373 20.60 -5.63 12.73
N SER A 374 21.15 -6.42 13.63
CA SER A 374 20.34 -6.94 14.71
C SER A 374 19.78 -5.71 15.45
N PHE A 375 18.55 -5.33 15.17
CA PHE A 375 17.82 -4.44 16.07
C PHE A 375 17.91 -5.08 17.45
N ALA A 376 18.54 -4.38 18.36
CA ALA A 376 18.33 -4.71 19.74
C ALA A 376 16.81 -4.74 19.95
N PRO A 377 16.25 -5.81 20.50
CA PRO A 377 14.81 -5.93 20.70
C PRO A 377 14.30 -4.67 21.39
N ALA A 378 13.00 -4.38 21.27
CA ALA A 378 12.36 -3.19 21.86
C ALA A 378 12.66 -2.99 23.37
N SER A 379 13.27 -4.01 24.04
CA SER A 379 13.89 -3.91 25.36
C SER A 379 15.11 -2.98 25.44
N ALA A 380 15.81 -2.69 24.36
CA ALA A 380 16.95 -1.76 24.37
C ALA A 380 16.52 -0.28 24.25
N LEU A 381 15.27 -0.02 23.90
CA LEU A 381 14.66 1.32 24.02
C LEU A 381 14.01 1.54 25.39
N ARG A 382 14.20 0.61 26.34
CA ARG A 382 13.87 0.80 27.73
C ARG A 382 15.01 1.56 28.40
N VAL A 383 14.86 2.84 28.56
CA VAL A 383 15.22 3.61 29.80
C VAL A 383 14.41 4.89 29.82
#